data_0e2736e7ba652e23e7c40135605f37f8
#
_entry.id   0e2736e7ba652e23e7c40135605f37f8
#
_cell.length_a   1.000
_cell.length_b   1.000
_cell.length_c   1.000
_cell.angle_alpha   90.00
_cell.angle_beta   90.00
_cell.angle_gamma   90.00
#
_symmetry.space_group_name_H-M   'P 1'
#
loop_
_entity.id
_entity.type
_entity.pdbx_description
1 polymer ?
#
loop_
_entity_poly.entity_id
_entity_poly.type
_entity_poly.pdbx_seq_one_letter_code
_entity_poly.pdbx_strand_id
1 'polypeptide(L)'
;MHVLVVHNRYASAQPSGENKVVDQEVALLREAGHQVEVFERRSDDIAARSLLGKAAVPLLVPWNPAVRTELAARLRTERPDVVHVHNVFPLLSPAVLAACADAGVPAVATLHNYTQVCPPGTLQRNGRPCTECVGSAPLPAVRHGCYRNSRLATVPLAVSMSVNRRRWWSGVERFFCISAAQRDVLVRAGMPAERLALKHNFVPDPGALRSGAGEHLLYLGRLAEAKGVRLLMAAWDELAADGGVGVPLVIAGTGPLEPEVTAWAADRDDVRYVGLYDQAECRQAIARSIAVVAPSTWLEAFGLVVVEAMAAGVPAVAAGHGAFVELVEDGATGLLHRPGESASLASCIRRIAAEQDRNREMGQAARRRYEQHFSPAVGLERLVEEYRTAIAGRSGGGDSPPPTGNGNAGSRRGTRASRDRGSK
;
A
#
# COMPACT_ATOMS: atom_id res chain seq x y z
N MET A 1 -15.62 -3.33 20.78
CA MET A 1 -14.58 -2.28 20.92
C MET A 1 -15.07 -1.01 20.25
N HIS A 2 -14.63 0.13 20.76
CA HIS A 2 -14.81 1.43 20.12
C HIS A 2 -13.54 1.80 19.36
N VAL A 3 -13.62 1.89 18.03
CA VAL A 3 -12.50 2.14 17.12
C VAL A 3 -12.69 3.50 16.44
N LEU A 4 -11.70 4.37 16.50
CA LEU A 4 -11.66 5.60 15.71
C LEU A 4 -10.71 5.41 14.53
N VAL A 5 -11.26 5.37 13.31
CA VAL A 5 -10.47 5.29 12.07
C VAL A 5 -10.07 6.69 11.64
N VAL A 6 -8.78 6.90 11.34
CA VAL A 6 -8.21 8.17 10.87
C VAL A 6 -7.71 8.00 9.45
N HIS A 7 -8.30 8.75 8.50
CA HIS A 7 -7.98 8.59 7.08
C HIS A 7 -8.06 9.90 6.29
N ASN A 8 -7.03 10.18 5.50
CA ASN A 8 -7.07 11.22 4.47
C ASN A 8 -7.40 10.58 3.13
N ARG A 9 -8.64 10.78 2.65
CA ARG A 9 -9.07 10.24 1.36
C ARG A 9 -8.33 10.89 0.20
N TYR A 10 -7.97 10.06 -0.76
CA TYR A 10 -7.54 10.56 -2.08
C TYR A 10 -8.70 11.25 -2.80
N ALA A 11 -8.35 12.08 -3.79
CA ALA A 11 -9.33 12.80 -4.59
C ALA A 11 -10.31 11.85 -5.29
N SER A 12 -11.59 12.23 -5.34
CA SER A 12 -12.68 11.42 -5.89
C SER A 12 -12.50 11.09 -7.38
N ALA A 13 -11.83 11.97 -8.12
CA ALA A 13 -11.50 11.75 -9.54
C ALA A 13 -10.46 10.61 -9.76
N GLN A 14 -9.84 10.08 -8.69
CA GLN A 14 -8.86 8.99 -8.78
C GLN A 14 -9.35 7.77 -8.02
N PRO A 15 -9.70 6.66 -8.70
CA PRO A 15 -9.98 5.39 -8.04
C PRO A 15 -8.79 5.00 -7.16
N SER A 16 -9.05 4.73 -5.87
CA SER A 16 -8.03 4.40 -4.89
C SER A 16 -8.34 3.08 -4.20
N GLY A 17 -7.44 2.10 -4.37
CA GLY A 17 -7.53 0.83 -3.64
C GLY A 17 -7.45 1.02 -2.12
N GLU A 18 -6.71 2.04 -1.66
CA GLU A 18 -6.61 2.38 -0.24
C GLU A 18 -7.95 2.86 0.34
N ASN A 19 -8.63 3.81 -0.33
CA ASN A 19 -9.96 4.25 0.08
C ASN A 19 -10.94 3.07 0.15
N LYS A 20 -10.90 2.16 -0.85
CA LYS A 20 -11.73 0.95 -0.89
C LYS A 20 -11.48 0.03 0.30
N VAL A 21 -10.21 -0.21 0.66
CA VAL A 21 -9.83 -1.04 1.81
C VAL A 21 -10.35 -0.42 3.11
N VAL A 22 -10.19 0.89 3.30
CA VAL A 22 -10.69 1.59 4.50
C VAL A 22 -12.21 1.44 4.64
N ASP A 23 -12.96 1.66 3.55
CA ASP A 23 -14.42 1.52 3.56
C ASP A 23 -14.85 0.09 3.88
N GLN A 24 -14.16 -0.91 3.32
CA GLN A 24 -14.42 -2.32 3.58
C GLN A 24 -14.10 -2.70 5.03
N GLU A 25 -12.99 -2.22 5.61
CA GLU A 25 -12.65 -2.48 7.02
C GLU A 25 -13.65 -1.84 7.98
N VAL A 26 -14.06 -0.60 7.71
CA VAL A 26 -15.08 0.10 8.51
C VAL A 26 -16.41 -0.64 8.47
N ALA A 27 -16.86 -1.06 7.29
CA ALA A 27 -18.10 -1.82 7.14
C ALA A 27 -18.03 -3.15 7.89
N LEU A 28 -16.96 -3.91 7.68
CA LEU A 28 -16.78 -5.23 8.30
C LEU A 28 -16.72 -5.16 9.84
N LEU A 29 -16.04 -4.18 10.40
CA LEU A 29 -15.99 -3.96 11.86
C LEU A 29 -17.37 -3.62 12.42
N ARG A 30 -18.16 -2.79 11.72
CA ARG A 30 -19.53 -2.44 12.13
C ARG A 30 -20.47 -3.64 12.07
N GLU A 31 -20.39 -4.44 11.01
CA GLU A 31 -21.13 -5.70 10.85
C GLU A 31 -20.80 -6.70 11.95
N ALA A 32 -19.55 -6.70 12.44
CA ALA A 32 -19.11 -7.52 13.55
C ALA A 32 -19.51 -6.95 14.96
N GLY A 33 -20.31 -5.87 15.00
CA GLY A 33 -20.83 -5.29 16.24
C GLY A 33 -19.84 -4.35 16.96
N HIS A 34 -18.78 -3.87 16.30
CA HIS A 34 -17.90 -2.85 16.87
C HIS A 34 -18.46 -1.45 16.63
N GLN A 35 -18.29 -0.55 17.60
CA GLN A 35 -18.54 0.87 17.40
C GLN A 35 -17.38 1.45 16.59
N VAL A 36 -17.67 1.98 15.39
CA VAL A 36 -16.63 2.51 14.49
C VAL A 36 -16.99 3.91 14.05
N GLU A 37 -16.14 4.84 14.38
CA GLU A 37 -16.21 6.23 13.95
C GLU A 37 -15.05 6.56 12.99
N VAL A 38 -15.24 7.57 12.16
CA VAL A 38 -14.24 7.98 11.18
C VAL A 38 -13.91 9.46 11.36
N PHE A 39 -12.61 9.75 11.47
CA PHE A 39 -12.05 11.09 11.41
C PHE A 39 -11.35 11.25 10.07
N GLU A 40 -12.00 11.90 9.13
CA GLU A 40 -11.47 11.98 7.76
C GLU A 40 -11.23 13.43 7.29
N ARG A 41 -10.35 13.55 6.31
CA ARG A 41 -10.17 14.71 5.42
C ARG A 41 -10.15 14.22 3.99
N ARG A 42 -10.58 15.05 3.07
CA ARG A 42 -10.63 14.72 1.65
C ARG A 42 -9.66 15.58 0.88
N SER A 43 -8.89 14.97 0.00
CA SER A 43 -7.98 15.72 -0.87
C SER A 43 -8.72 16.66 -1.82
N ASP A 44 -10.00 16.39 -2.12
CA ASP A 44 -10.88 17.28 -2.87
C ASP A 44 -11.07 18.64 -2.19
N ASP A 45 -11.05 18.68 -0.85
CA ASP A 45 -11.21 19.93 -0.08
C ASP A 45 -10.09 20.95 -0.37
N ILE A 46 -8.96 20.48 -0.92
CA ILE A 46 -7.87 21.39 -1.34
C ILE A 46 -8.32 22.28 -2.50
N ALA A 47 -9.14 21.74 -3.42
CA ALA A 47 -9.63 22.49 -4.57
C ALA A 47 -10.54 23.66 -4.16
N ALA A 48 -11.30 23.50 -3.08
CA ALA A 48 -12.22 24.52 -2.54
C ALA A 48 -11.50 25.61 -1.71
N ARG A 49 -10.21 25.43 -1.36
CA ARG A 49 -9.47 26.42 -0.57
C ARG A 49 -9.12 27.66 -1.40
N SER A 50 -8.98 28.80 -0.71
CA SER A 50 -8.40 30.02 -1.29
C SER A 50 -6.97 29.78 -1.82
N LEU A 51 -6.46 30.66 -2.66
CA LEU A 51 -5.08 30.55 -3.17
C LEU A 51 -4.04 30.46 -2.04
N LEU A 52 -4.18 31.30 -1.00
CA LEU A 52 -3.31 31.24 0.19
C LEU A 52 -3.49 29.92 0.94
N GLY A 53 -4.72 29.41 1.06
CA GLY A 53 -5.01 28.12 1.66
C GLY A 53 -4.38 26.95 0.90
N LYS A 54 -4.38 26.98 -0.44
CA LYS A 54 -3.67 25.99 -1.28
C LYS A 54 -2.16 26.08 -1.11
N ALA A 55 -1.59 27.28 -1.07
CA ALA A 55 -0.17 27.51 -0.86
C ALA A 55 0.30 27.06 0.55
N ALA A 56 -0.58 27.07 1.54
CA ALA A 56 -0.28 26.61 2.89
C ALA A 56 -0.25 25.07 3.05
N VAL A 57 -0.90 24.29 2.15
CA VAL A 57 -0.95 22.83 2.26
C VAL A 57 0.43 22.18 2.40
N PRO A 58 1.47 22.53 1.63
CA PRO A 58 2.80 21.96 1.78
C PRO A 58 3.41 22.16 3.18
N LEU A 59 3.09 23.24 3.86
CA LEU A 59 3.56 23.55 5.22
C LEU A 59 2.83 22.69 6.27
N LEU A 60 1.59 22.28 6.01
CA LEU A 60 0.80 21.43 6.89
C LEU A 60 1.17 19.94 6.76
N VAL A 61 1.81 19.53 5.67
CA VAL A 61 2.24 18.13 5.45
C VAL A 61 3.13 17.59 6.56
N PRO A 62 4.20 18.29 7.01
CA PRO A 62 5.00 17.84 8.15
C PRO A 62 4.25 17.91 9.48
N TRP A 63 3.43 18.94 9.67
CA TRP A 63 2.75 19.17 10.93
C TRP A 63 1.51 20.06 10.78
N ASN A 64 0.34 19.54 11.22
CA ASN A 64 -0.91 20.29 11.23
C ASN A 64 -1.41 20.48 12.68
N PRO A 65 -1.18 21.65 13.31
CA PRO A 65 -1.54 21.89 14.70
C PRO A 65 -3.07 21.90 14.93
N ALA A 66 -3.85 22.36 13.95
CA ALA A 66 -5.30 22.38 14.05
C ALA A 66 -5.87 20.96 14.15
N VAL A 67 -5.36 20.02 13.33
CA VAL A 67 -5.76 18.60 13.39
C VAL A 67 -5.38 17.98 14.74
N ARG A 68 -4.18 18.30 15.30
CA ARG A 68 -3.81 17.81 16.63
C ARG A 68 -4.83 18.26 17.69
N THR A 69 -5.18 19.56 17.71
CA THR A 69 -6.10 20.11 18.70
C THR A 69 -7.51 19.53 18.56
N GLU A 70 -8.02 19.45 17.33
CA GLU A 70 -9.35 18.92 17.03
C GLU A 70 -9.44 17.42 17.42
N LEU A 71 -8.48 16.61 16.97
CA LEU A 71 -8.46 15.19 17.26
C LEU A 71 -8.26 14.92 18.75
N ALA A 72 -7.36 15.64 19.43
CA ALA A 72 -7.16 15.48 20.87
C ALA A 72 -8.41 15.85 21.69
N ALA A 73 -9.19 16.86 21.27
CA ALA A 73 -10.47 17.19 21.89
C ALA A 73 -11.48 16.05 21.70
N ARG A 74 -11.59 15.53 20.49
CA ARG A 74 -12.46 14.42 20.15
C ARG A 74 -12.12 13.16 20.95
N LEU A 75 -10.84 12.77 21.01
CA LEU A 75 -10.39 11.58 21.76
C LEU A 75 -10.68 11.67 23.25
N ARG A 76 -10.62 12.85 23.86
CA ARG A 76 -10.98 13.05 25.28
C ARG A 76 -12.48 12.85 25.55
N THR A 77 -13.33 13.21 24.59
CA THR A 77 -14.79 13.08 24.68
C THR A 77 -15.26 11.67 24.36
N GLU A 78 -14.81 11.11 23.26
CA GLU A 78 -15.28 9.81 22.74
C GLU A 78 -14.60 8.62 23.38
N ARG A 79 -13.36 8.77 23.83
CA ARG A 79 -12.53 7.74 24.50
C ARG A 79 -12.56 6.40 23.78
N PRO A 80 -12.15 6.33 22.49
CA PRO A 80 -12.08 5.06 21.80
C PRO A 80 -11.03 4.14 22.42
N ASP A 81 -11.23 2.82 22.30
CA ASP A 81 -10.26 1.81 22.75
C ASP A 81 -8.95 1.87 21.97
N VAL A 82 -9.05 2.21 20.67
CA VAL A 82 -7.92 2.28 19.75
C VAL A 82 -8.18 3.28 18.62
N VAL A 83 -7.11 3.96 18.17
CA VAL A 83 -7.12 4.77 16.95
C VAL A 83 -6.42 3.99 15.83
N HIS A 84 -7.12 3.75 14.72
CA HIS A 84 -6.54 3.09 13.55
C HIS A 84 -6.24 4.11 12.46
N VAL A 85 -4.95 4.35 12.22
CA VAL A 85 -4.46 5.31 11.22
C VAL A 85 -4.18 4.60 9.90
N HIS A 86 -4.74 5.13 8.78
CA HIS A 86 -4.44 4.66 7.44
C HIS A 86 -3.56 5.66 6.70
N ASN A 87 -4.13 6.72 6.17
CA ASN A 87 -3.39 7.78 5.48
C ASN A 87 -3.52 9.11 6.22
N VAL A 88 -2.41 9.83 6.34
CA VAL A 88 -2.41 11.16 6.98
C VAL A 88 -2.06 12.30 6.01
N PHE A 89 -1.77 12.00 4.77
CA PHE A 89 -1.32 12.98 3.78
C PHE A 89 -2.41 13.31 2.75
N PRO A 90 -2.52 14.60 2.35
CA PRO A 90 -1.68 15.73 2.77
C PRO A 90 -2.25 16.57 3.93
N LEU A 91 -3.50 16.35 4.40
CA LEU A 91 -4.22 17.31 5.24
C LEU A 91 -4.20 16.98 6.74
N LEU A 92 -4.04 15.71 7.12
CA LEU A 92 -4.04 15.29 8.54
C LEU A 92 -2.67 15.44 9.20
N SER A 93 -1.60 15.02 8.55
CA SER A 93 -0.21 14.99 9.03
C SER A 93 0.06 14.02 10.20
N PRO A 94 1.33 13.74 10.53
CA PRO A 94 1.70 12.93 11.71
C PRO A 94 1.30 13.56 13.07
N ALA A 95 0.72 14.76 13.09
CA ALA A 95 0.16 15.39 14.28
C ALA A 95 -0.96 14.56 14.93
N VAL A 96 -1.62 13.68 14.17
CA VAL A 96 -2.61 12.70 14.68
C VAL A 96 -2.02 11.79 15.77
N LEU A 97 -0.75 11.37 15.62
CA LEU A 97 -0.08 10.52 16.61
C LEU A 97 0.20 11.26 17.93
N ALA A 98 0.49 12.57 17.83
CA ALA A 98 0.63 13.39 19.03
C ALA A 98 -0.71 13.56 19.75
N ALA A 99 -1.81 13.72 19.03
CA ALA A 99 -3.15 13.77 19.61
C ALA A 99 -3.49 12.47 20.35
N CYS A 100 -3.14 11.29 19.78
CA CYS A 100 -3.32 9.99 20.44
C CYS A 100 -2.49 9.89 21.72
N ALA A 101 -1.21 10.33 21.67
CA ALA A 101 -0.33 10.35 22.84
C ALA A 101 -0.86 11.28 23.96
N ASP A 102 -1.30 12.51 23.59
CA ASP A 102 -1.87 13.49 24.51
C ASP A 102 -3.16 12.97 25.21
N ALA A 103 -3.94 12.15 24.52
CA ALA A 103 -5.19 11.58 25.04
C ALA A 103 -5.00 10.21 25.73
N GLY A 104 -3.80 9.63 25.69
CA GLY A 104 -3.54 8.31 26.25
C GLY A 104 -4.16 7.15 25.48
N VAL A 105 -4.60 7.32 24.22
CA VAL A 105 -5.23 6.30 23.40
C VAL A 105 -4.19 5.60 22.54
N PRO A 106 -4.13 4.24 22.50
CA PRO A 106 -3.21 3.51 21.63
C PRO A 106 -3.51 3.76 20.16
N ALA A 107 -2.44 3.91 19.36
CA ALA A 107 -2.55 4.06 17.90
C ALA A 107 -1.96 2.85 17.19
N VAL A 108 -2.68 2.34 16.19
CA VAL A 108 -2.20 1.36 15.22
C VAL A 108 -2.22 1.96 13.82
N ALA A 109 -1.46 1.43 12.88
CA ALA A 109 -1.42 1.98 11.54
C ALA A 109 -1.34 0.89 10.46
N THR A 110 -2.25 0.91 9.47
CA THR A 110 -2.10 0.13 8.24
C THR A 110 -1.22 0.89 7.24
N LEU A 111 -0.20 0.24 6.74
CA LEU A 111 0.74 0.79 5.76
C LEU A 111 0.35 0.35 4.35
N HIS A 112 -0.42 1.19 3.63
CA HIS A 112 -0.90 0.86 2.27
C HIS A 112 0.17 1.01 1.19
N ASN A 113 1.27 1.67 1.51
CA ASN A 113 2.36 1.98 0.60
C ASN A 113 3.68 2.14 1.38
N TYR A 114 4.74 2.65 0.75
CA TYR A 114 6.06 2.76 1.36
C TYR A 114 6.39 4.18 1.88
N THR A 115 5.40 5.00 2.23
CA THR A 115 5.64 6.39 2.69
C THR A 115 6.46 6.51 3.98
N GLN A 116 6.64 5.42 4.73
CA GLN A 116 7.53 5.40 5.90
C GLN A 116 9.02 5.44 5.53
N VAL A 117 9.37 5.06 4.29
CA VAL A 117 10.76 4.88 3.82
C VAL A 117 11.04 5.51 2.46
N CYS A 118 10.00 6.01 1.78
CA CYS A 118 10.07 6.64 0.46
C CYS A 118 9.07 7.81 0.41
N PRO A 119 9.47 9.07 0.23
CA PRO A 119 8.54 10.21 0.26
C PRO A 119 7.32 10.09 -0.65
N PRO A 120 7.42 9.68 -1.93
CA PRO A 120 6.24 9.40 -2.75
C PRO A 120 5.56 8.06 -2.45
N GLY A 121 6.16 7.18 -1.63
CA GLY A 121 5.60 5.88 -1.24
C GLY A 121 5.63 4.78 -2.31
N THR A 122 6.33 4.99 -3.42
CA THR A 122 6.27 4.11 -4.59
C THR A 122 7.44 3.14 -4.72
N LEU A 123 8.58 3.42 -4.08
CA LEU A 123 9.84 2.69 -4.30
C LEU A 123 10.18 2.51 -5.79
N GLN A 124 9.87 3.52 -6.61
CA GLN A 124 10.09 3.50 -8.05
C GLN A 124 10.74 4.80 -8.53
N ARG A 125 11.61 4.68 -9.53
CA ARG A 125 12.18 5.81 -10.27
C ARG A 125 12.47 5.39 -11.71
N ASN A 126 12.03 6.21 -12.68
CA ASN A 126 12.26 5.97 -14.12
C ASN A 126 11.85 4.55 -14.56
N GLY A 127 10.66 4.09 -14.15
CA GLY A 127 10.14 2.78 -14.53
C GLY A 127 10.80 1.57 -13.84
N ARG A 128 11.72 1.79 -12.88
CA ARG A 128 12.46 0.72 -12.18
C ARG A 128 12.31 0.80 -10.68
N PRO A 129 12.35 -0.31 -9.93
CA PRO A 129 12.40 -0.30 -8.48
C PRO A 129 13.58 0.53 -7.97
N CYS A 130 13.34 1.33 -6.89
CA CYS A 130 14.34 2.19 -6.29
C CYS A 130 14.27 2.11 -4.77
N THR A 131 15.40 1.87 -4.13
CA THR A 131 15.52 1.74 -2.66
C THR A 131 16.50 2.75 -2.06
N GLU A 132 16.91 3.80 -2.77
CA GLU A 132 17.94 4.76 -2.32
C GLU A 132 17.60 5.48 -1.01
N CYS A 133 16.30 5.61 -0.68
CA CYS A 133 15.85 6.23 0.57
C CYS A 133 15.60 5.22 1.71
N VAL A 134 15.68 3.91 1.44
CA VAL A 134 15.44 2.87 2.44
C VAL A 134 16.60 2.83 3.43
N GLY A 135 16.31 2.99 4.73
CA GLY A 135 17.34 3.01 5.78
C GLY A 135 18.18 4.28 5.84
N SER A 136 17.90 5.29 5.01
CA SER A 136 18.68 6.54 4.92
C SER A 136 17.78 7.79 5.05
N ALA A 137 18.40 8.98 5.02
CA ALA A 137 17.68 10.23 4.88
C ALA A 137 17.08 10.35 3.48
N PRO A 138 15.89 10.97 3.30
CA PRO A 138 15.17 11.04 2.02
C PRO A 138 15.73 12.08 1.04
N LEU A 139 17.02 12.44 1.15
CA LEU A 139 17.69 13.38 0.26
C LEU A 139 17.71 12.95 -1.20
N PRO A 140 17.91 11.63 -1.53
CA PRO A 140 17.81 11.19 -2.93
C PRO A 140 16.46 11.54 -3.56
N ALA A 141 15.35 11.39 -2.81
CA ALA A 141 14.03 11.73 -3.34
C ALA A 141 13.89 13.21 -3.71
N VAL A 142 14.45 14.12 -2.90
CA VAL A 142 14.46 15.56 -3.18
C VAL A 142 15.34 15.86 -4.39
N ARG A 143 16.56 15.27 -4.42
CA ARG A 143 17.51 15.47 -5.54
C ARG A 143 16.88 15.06 -6.88
N HIS A 144 16.14 13.96 -6.88
CA HIS A 144 15.51 13.42 -8.10
C HIS A 144 14.12 13.98 -8.37
N GLY A 145 13.52 14.77 -7.46
CA GLY A 145 12.18 15.30 -7.63
C GLY A 145 11.11 14.21 -7.70
N CYS A 146 11.23 13.16 -6.87
CA CYS A 146 10.45 11.93 -7.01
C CYS A 146 8.93 12.13 -6.86
N TYR A 147 8.47 13.22 -6.24
CA TYR A 147 7.05 13.53 -6.16
C TYR A 147 6.67 14.57 -7.21
N ARG A 148 5.74 14.21 -8.10
CA ARG A 148 5.24 15.06 -9.21
C ARG A 148 6.34 15.61 -10.12
N ASN A 149 7.45 14.90 -10.27
CA ASN A 149 8.63 15.36 -11.02
C ASN A 149 9.15 16.75 -10.57
N SER A 150 9.01 17.08 -9.28
CA SER A 150 9.34 18.39 -8.72
C SER A 150 10.12 18.26 -7.42
N ARG A 151 11.31 18.87 -7.37
CA ARG A 151 12.12 18.95 -6.14
C ARG A 151 11.35 19.69 -5.04
N LEU A 152 10.75 20.83 -5.36
CA LEU A 152 9.98 21.65 -4.42
C LEU A 152 8.77 20.89 -3.87
N ALA A 153 8.03 20.15 -4.71
CA ALA A 153 6.90 19.35 -4.27
C ALA A 153 7.32 18.14 -3.41
N THR A 154 8.56 17.67 -3.57
CA THR A 154 9.11 16.54 -2.79
C THR A 154 9.54 16.95 -1.38
N VAL A 155 10.00 18.19 -1.20
CA VAL A 155 10.53 18.69 0.09
C VAL A 155 9.57 18.48 1.27
N PRO A 156 8.28 18.89 1.21
CA PRO A 156 7.38 18.72 2.35
C PRO A 156 7.24 17.26 2.83
N LEU A 157 7.20 16.33 1.91
CA LEU A 157 7.11 14.89 2.22
C LEU A 157 8.42 14.38 2.83
N ALA A 158 9.56 14.77 2.28
CA ALA A 158 10.88 14.42 2.80
C ALA A 158 11.12 14.97 4.20
N VAL A 159 10.73 16.24 4.43
CA VAL A 159 10.77 16.88 5.76
C VAL A 159 9.86 16.13 6.72
N SER A 160 8.60 15.89 6.33
CA SER A 160 7.65 15.15 7.17
C SER A 160 8.18 13.77 7.59
N MET A 161 8.72 13.01 6.64
CA MET A 161 9.33 11.70 6.91
C MET A 161 10.51 11.81 7.88
N SER A 162 11.38 12.80 7.72
CA SER A 162 12.59 12.98 8.55
C SER A 162 12.25 13.40 9.97
N VAL A 163 11.45 14.48 10.14
CA VAL A 163 11.18 15.06 11.47
C VAL A 163 10.21 14.22 12.31
N ASN A 164 9.34 13.44 11.66
CA ASN A 164 8.34 12.61 12.34
C ASN A 164 8.74 11.14 12.45
N ARG A 165 9.91 10.72 11.95
CA ARG A 165 10.33 9.32 11.96
C ARG A 165 10.24 8.69 13.36
N ARG A 166 10.80 9.35 14.39
CA ARG A 166 10.71 8.85 15.77
C ARG A 166 9.28 8.76 16.25
N ARG A 167 8.45 9.81 15.97
CA ARG A 167 7.05 9.83 16.39
C ARG A 167 6.25 8.68 15.78
N TRP A 168 6.46 8.38 14.50
CA TRP A 168 5.88 7.20 13.89
C TRP A 168 6.36 5.93 14.58
N TRP A 169 7.66 5.69 14.63
CA TRP A 169 8.22 4.42 15.04
C TRP A 169 8.05 4.12 16.53
N SER A 170 7.93 5.11 17.39
CA SER A 170 7.69 4.93 18.84
C SER A 170 6.24 5.18 19.27
N GLY A 171 5.47 5.96 18.53
CA GLY A 171 4.11 6.36 18.88
C GLY A 171 3.01 5.46 18.31
N VAL A 172 3.35 4.50 17.45
CA VAL A 172 2.42 3.50 16.92
C VAL A 172 2.71 2.15 17.58
N GLU A 173 1.72 1.57 18.24
CA GLU A 173 1.87 0.31 18.96
C GLU A 173 2.05 -0.88 17.99
N ARG A 174 1.28 -0.90 16.89
CA ARG A 174 1.35 -1.94 15.87
C ARG A 174 1.20 -1.32 14.48
N PHE A 175 2.11 -1.70 13.57
CA PHE A 175 2.00 -1.41 12.14
C PHE A 175 1.51 -2.64 11.41
N PHE A 176 0.48 -2.48 10.62
CA PHE A 176 -0.04 -3.54 9.78
C PHE A 176 0.59 -3.46 8.40
N CYS A 177 1.53 -4.35 8.14
CA CYS A 177 2.10 -4.56 6.81
C CYS A 177 1.14 -5.41 6.01
N ILE A 178 0.78 -4.95 4.82
CA ILE A 178 -0.20 -5.64 3.96
C ILE A 178 0.40 -6.77 3.14
N SER A 179 1.74 -6.95 3.20
CA SER A 179 2.47 -8.08 2.60
C SER A 179 3.76 -8.36 3.34
N ALA A 180 4.28 -9.58 3.25
CA ALA A 180 5.59 -9.96 3.76
C ALA A 180 6.70 -9.19 3.04
N ALA A 181 6.59 -9.03 1.71
CA ALA A 181 7.53 -8.25 0.93
C ALA A 181 7.61 -6.78 1.41
N GLN A 182 6.48 -6.17 1.77
CA GLN A 182 6.48 -4.82 2.37
C GLN A 182 7.16 -4.82 3.74
N ARG A 183 6.81 -5.76 4.61
CA ARG A 183 7.40 -5.90 5.95
C ARG A 183 8.92 -6.00 5.87
N ASP A 184 9.45 -6.81 4.96
CA ASP A 184 10.89 -7.01 4.79
C ASP A 184 11.61 -5.71 4.37
N VAL A 185 11.01 -4.90 3.50
CA VAL A 185 11.54 -3.57 3.14
C VAL A 185 11.59 -2.66 4.37
N LEU A 186 10.55 -2.66 5.20
CA LEU A 186 10.46 -1.81 6.40
C LEU A 186 11.43 -2.25 7.48
N VAL A 187 11.64 -3.57 7.68
CA VAL A 187 12.65 -4.12 8.58
C VAL A 187 14.06 -3.70 8.12
N ARG A 188 14.37 -3.84 6.82
CA ARG A 188 15.66 -3.36 6.26
C ARG A 188 15.86 -1.85 6.42
N ALA A 189 14.79 -1.08 6.49
CA ALA A 189 14.84 0.36 6.76
C ALA A 189 15.09 0.69 8.24
N GLY A 190 15.09 -0.31 9.13
CA GLY A 190 15.33 -0.17 10.57
C GLY A 190 14.05 0.12 11.37
N MET A 191 12.86 -0.15 10.83
CA MET A 191 11.63 -0.12 11.63
C MET A 191 11.65 -1.27 12.65
N PRO A 192 11.11 -1.06 13.89
CA PRO A 192 11.09 -2.07 14.92
C PRO A 192 10.28 -3.30 14.48
N ALA A 193 10.95 -4.43 14.27
CA ALA A 193 10.34 -5.64 13.72
C ALA A 193 9.21 -6.19 14.61
N GLU A 194 9.34 -6.01 15.93
CA GLU A 194 8.35 -6.42 16.94
C GLU A 194 7.03 -5.64 16.85
N ARG A 195 7.05 -4.46 16.21
CA ARG A 195 5.85 -3.65 15.96
C ARG A 195 5.22 -3.90 14.60
N LEU A 196 5.89 -4.65 13.71
CA LEU A 196 5.45 -4.93 12.34
C LEU A 196 4.65 -6.24 12.30
N ALA A 197 3.33 -6.15 12.29
CA ALA A 197 2.43 -7.29 12.11
C ALA A 197 2.09 -7.49 10.63
N LEU A 198 2.07 -8.73 10.17
CA LEU A 198 1.56 -9.06 8.84
C LEU A 198 0.03 -9.16 8.92
N LYS A 199 -0.66 -8.26 8.24
CA LYS A 199 -2.11 -8.24 8.12
C LYS A 199 -2.46 -7.91 6.67
N HIS A 200 -2.74 -8.94 5.89
CA HIS A 200 -3.16 -8.77 4.51
C HIS A 200 -4.45 -7.94 4.40
N ASN A 201 -4.61 -7.23 3.29
CA ASN A 201 -5.93 -6.73 2.94
C ASN A 201 -6.83 -7.92 2.61
N PHE A 202 -8.10 -7.81 2.92
CA PHE A 202 -9.11 -8.74 2.49
C PHE A 202 -9.94 -8.16 1.33
N VAL A 203 -10.63 -9.02 0.63
CA VAL A 203 -11.56 -8.67 -0.44
C VAL A 203 -12.90 -9.33 -0.13
N PRO A 204 -14.03 -8.63 -0.22
CA PRO A 204 -15.35 -9.24 -0.10
C PRO A 204 -15.53 -10.35 -1.13
N ASP A 205 -16.25 -11.42 -0.74
CA ASP A 205 -16.61 -12.48 -1.68
C ASP A 205 -17.47 -11.89 -2.80
N PRO A 206 -17.08 -12.06 -4.07
CA PRO A 206 -17.84 -11.49 -5.20
C PRO A 206 -19.21 -12.13 -5.38
N GLY A 207 -19.48 -13.28 -4.77
CA GLY A 207 -20.70 -14.08 -4.94
C GLY A 207 -20.80 -14.79 -6.30
N ALA A 208 -20.14 -14.26 -7.33
CA ALA A 208 -20.06 -14.87 -8.66
C ALA A 208 -18.69 -15.51 -8.87
N LEU A 209 -18.67 -16.81 -9.04
CA LEU A 209 -17.47 -17.55 -9.40
C LEU A 209 -17.38 -17.70 -10.92
N ARG A 210 -16.15 -17.83 -11.42
CA ARG A 210 -15.94 -18.15 -12.82
C ARG A 210 -16.62 -19.46 -13.20
N SER A 211 -17.45 -19.41 -14.23
CA SER A 211 -18.05 -20.58 -14.87
C SER A 211 -17.41 -20.80 -16.24
N GLY A 212 -16.94 -22.02 -16.50
CA GLY A 212 -16.32 -22.37 -17.79
C GLY A 212 -14.87 -21.93 -17.96
N ALA A 213 -14.43 -21.83 -19.22
CA ALA A 213 -13.05 -21.56 -19.59
C ALA A 213 -12.64 -20.08 -19.51
N GLY A 214 -13.62 -19.18 -19.46
CA GLY A 214 -13.41 -17.73 -19.61
C GLY A 214 -13.41 -17.31 -21.09
N GLU A 215 -13.54 -16.00 -21.33
CA GLU A 215 -13.76 -15.45 -22.66
C GLU A 215 -12.64 -14.52 -23.12
N HIS A 216 -11.86 -13.97 -22.20
CA HIS A 216 -10.84 -12.96 -22.48
C HIS A 216 -9.73 -12.96 -21.41
N LEU A 217 -8.59 -12.40 -21.74
CA LEU A 217 -7.59 -11.98 -20.76
C LEU A 217 -7.92 -10.57 -20.28
N LEU A 218 -7.78 -10.30 -18.98
CA LEU A 218 -8.21 -9.04 -18.38
C LEU A 218 -7.04 -8.29 -17.74
N TYR A 219 -6.79 -7.05 -18.19
CA TYR A 219 -6.06 -6.07 -17.41
C TYR A 219 -7.06 -5.14 -16.72
N LEU A 220 -6.97 -5.04 -15.40
CA LEU A 220 -7.84 -4.16 -14.60
C LEU A 220 -6.98 -3.33 -13.66
N GLY A 221 -6.87 -2.02 -13.93
CA GLY A 221 -6.06 -1.15 -13.10
C GLY A 221 -5.77 0.22 -13.70
N ARG A 222 -5.08 1.05 -12.92
CA ARG A 222 -4.67 2.38 -13.37
C ARG A 222 -3.74 2.28 -14.57
N LEU A 223 -4.03 3.04 -15.63
CA LEU A 223 -3.17 3.13 -16.83
C LEU A 223 -1.97 4.03 -16.54
N ALA A 224 -0.97 3.48 -15.89
CA ALA A 224 0.25 4.18 -15.47
C ALA A 224 1.48 3.28 -15.65
N GLU A 225 2.65 3.89 -15.82
CA GLU A 225 3.93 3.20 -16.01
C GLU A 225 4.18 2.12 -14.95
N ALA A 226 3.93 2.45 -13.67
CA ALA A 226 4.12 1.54 -12.56
C ALA A 226 3.27 0.26 -12.64
N LYS A 227 2.12 0.31 -13.33
CA LYS A 227 1.22 -0.83 -13.48
C LYS A 227 1.53 -1.70 -14.71
N GLY A 228 2.56 -1.34 -15.46
CA GLY A 228 3.12 -2.18 -16.51
C GLY A 228 2.26 -2.30 -17.76
N VAL A 229 1.35 -1.36 -18.03
CA VAL A 229 0.49 -1.44 -19.22
C VAL A 229 1.29 -1.42 -20.52
N ARG A 230 2.39 -0.65 -20.58
CA ARG A 230 3.30 -0.68 -21.77
C ARG A 230 3.99 -2.03 -21.94
N LEU A 231 4.36 -2.68 -20.83
CA LEU A 231 4.92 -4.03 -20.86
C LEU A 231 3.90 -5.03 -21.40
N LEU A 232 2.62 -4.88 -21.01
CA LEU A 232 1.53 -5.70 -21.54
C LEU A 232 1.33 -5.46 -23.05
N MET A 233 1.31 -4.19 -23.49
CA MET A 233 1.19 -3.83 -24.89
C MET A 233 2.32 -4.47 -25.72
N ALA A 234 3.57 -4.35 -25.29
CA ALA A 234 4.72 -4.97 -25.96
C ALA A 234 4.62 -6.50 -25.99
N ALA A 235 4.24 -7.14 -24.89
CA ALA A 235 4.03 -8.59 -24.84
C ALA A 235 2.89 -9.04 -25.78
N TRP A 236 1.84 -8.24 -25.88
CA TRP A 236 0.71 -8.53 -26.77
C TRP A 236 1.08 -8.38 -28.24
N ASP A 237 1.91 -7.39 -28.58
CA ASP A 237 2.46 -7.22 -29.94
C ASP A 237 3.34 -8.40 -30.33
N GLU A 238 4.17 -8.92 -29.42
CA GLU A 238 4.96 -10.14 -29.66
C GLU A 238 4.05 -11.35 -29.89
N LEU A 239 2.97 -11.50 -29.11
CA LEU A 239 2.00 -12.59 -29.30
C LEU A 239 1.28 -12.48 -30.65
N ALA A 240 0.86 -11.28 -31.04
CA ALA A 240 0.18 -11.04 -32.30
C ALA A 240 1.09 -11.36 -33.53
N ALA A 241 2.38 -11.02 -33.46
CA ALA A 241 3.37 -11.34 -34.49
C ALA A 241 3.55 -12.85 -34.65
N ASP A 242 3.35 -13.64 -33.58
CA ASP A 242 3.42 -15.11 -33.56
C ASP A 242 2.06 -15.80 -33.88
N GLY A 243 1.06 -15.07 -34.39
CA GLY A 243 -0.26 -15.60 -34.75
C GLY A 243 -1.33 -15.47 -33.63
N GLY A 244 -1.03 -14.77 -32.53
CA GLY A 244 -1.96 -14.48 -31.45
C GLY A 244 -2.17 -15.64 -30.48
N VAL A 245 -3.12 -15.47 -29.57
CA VAL A 245 -3.49 -16.49 -28.55
C VAL A 245 -4.95 -16.97 -28.68
N GLY A 246 -5.66 -16.52 -29.72
CA GLY A 246 -7.02 -16.96 -30.04
C GLY A 246 -8.11 -16.42 -29.10
N VAL A 247 -7.78 -15.49 -28.18
CA VAL A 247 -8.72 -14.86 -27.25
C VAL A 247 -8.38 -13.37 -27.13
N PRO A 248 -9.39 -12.48 -26.93
CA PRO A 248 -9.13 -11.05 -26.85
C PRO A 248 -8.52 -10.63 -25.51
N LEU A 249 -7.80 -9.51 -25.52
CA LEU A 249 -7.41 -8.77 -24.34
C LEU A 249 -8.43 -7.66 -24.06
N VAL A 250 -8.95 -7.64 -22.85
CA VAL A 250 -9.78 -6.53 -22.34
C VAL A 250 -8.93 -5.68 -21.39
N ILE A 251 -8.88 -4.37 -21.63
CA ILE A 251 -8.19 -3.40 -20.79
C ILE A 251 -9.20 -2.46 -20.18
N ALA A 252 -9.31 -2.48 -18.83
CA ALA A 252 -10.21 -1.63 -18.07
C ALA A 252 -9.42 -0.75 -17.08
N GLY A 253 -9.71 0.55 -17.08
CA GLY A 253 -9.11 1.54 -16.20
C GLY A 253 -8.81 2.85 -16.88
N THR A 254 -8.37 3.84 -16.10
CA THR A 254 -7.98 5.17 -16.58
C THR A 254 -6.62 5.56 -16.01
N GLY A 255 -5.99 6.59 -16.58
CA GLY A 255 -4.72 7.08 -16.08
C GLY A 255 -3.91 7.86 -17.11
N PRO A 256 -2.68 8.26 -16.76
CA PRO A 256 -1.83 9.07 -17.66
C PRO A 256 -1.52 8.45 -19.00
N LEU A 257 -1.56 7.11 -19.13
CA LEU A 257 -1.31 6.37 -20.36
C LEU A 257 -2.58 6.04 -21.16
N GLU A 258 -3.73 6.54 -20.74
CA GLU A 258 -5.01 6.30 -21.42
C GLU A 258 -5.00 6.71 -22.92
N PRO A 259 -4.46 7.88 -23.32
CA PRO A 259 -4.40 8.23 -24.75
C PRO A 259 -3.55 7.24 -25.56
N GLU A 260 -2.46 6.73 -24.98
CA GLU A 260 -1.57 5.76 -25.64
C GLU A 260 -2.26 4.40 -25.81
N VAL A 261 -2.93 3.91 -24.75
CA VAL A 261 -3.69 2.65 -24.78
C VAL A 261 -4.83 2.74 -25.79
N THR A 262 -5.56 3.86 -25.81
CA THR A 262 -6.67 4.07 -26.75
C THR A 262 -6.19 4.04 -28.19
N ALA A 263 -5.10 4.74 -28.50
CA ALA A 263 -4.53 4.76 -29.85
C ALA A 263 -4.01 3.37 -30.25
N TRP A 264 -3.32 2.65 -29.35
CA TRP A 264 -2.81 1.31 -29.60
C TRP A 264 -3.92 0.27 -29.84
N ALA A 265 -5.06 0.40 -29.14
CA ALA A 265 -6.19 -0.52 -29.26
C ALA A 265 -7.10 -0.22 -30.48
N ALA A 266 -7.06 1.00 -31.04
CA ALA A 266 -8.02 1.47 -32.06
C ALA A 266 -8.04 0.64 -33.34
N ASP A 267 -6.86 0.17 -33.79
CA ASP A 267 -6.70 -0.56 -35.06
C ASP A 267 -6.52 -2.08 -34.82
N ARG A 268 -7.07 -2.60 -33.69
CA ARG A 268 -6.88 -4.01 -33.28
C ARG A 268 -8.21 -4.69 -33.00
N ASP A 269 -8.44 -5.81 -33.67
CA ASP A 269 -9.64 -6.65 -33.43
C ASP A 269 -9.49 -7.55 -32.19
N ASP A 270 -8.24 -7.81 -31.77
CA ASP A 270 -7.87 -8.69 -30.65
C ASP A 270 -7.76 -7.96 -29.28
N VAL A 271 -7.98 -6.63 -29.26
CA VAL A 271 -7.91 -5.80 -28.03
C VAL A 271 -9.15 -4.93 -27.88
N ARG A 272 -9.69 -4.87 -26.68
CA ARG A 272 -10.78 -3.98 -26.31
C ARG A 272 -10.40 -3.10 -25.14
N TYR A 273 -10.24 -1.79 -25.35
CA TYR A 273 -10.19 -0.81 -24.28
C TYR A 273 -11.61 -0.34 -23.94
N VAL A 274 -12.00 -0.44 -22.67
CA VAL A 274 -13.37 -0.24 -22.23
C VAL A 274 -13.53 0.93 -21.25
N GLY A 275 -12.46 1.68 -20.97
CA GLY A 275 -12.50 2.78 -20.00
C GLY A 275 -12.59 2.29 -18.56
N LEU A 276 -13.21 3.09 -17.69
CA LEU A 276 -13.35 2.79 -16.28
C LEU A 276 -14.60 1.94 -16.04
N TYR A 277 -14.42 0.79 -15.43
CA TYR A 277 -15.51 -0.05 -14.94
C TYR A 277 -15.92 0.35 -13.51
N ASP A 278 -17.21 0.25 -13.21
CA ASP A 278 -17.69 0.27 -11.84
C ASP A 278 -17.38 -1.06 -11.11
N GLN A 279 -17.77 -1.16 -9.83
CA GLN A 279 -17.48 -2.37 -9.05
C GLN A 279 -18.22 -3.63 -9.55
N ALA A 280 -19.42 -3.49 -10.10
CA ALA A 280 -20.19 -4.60 -10.61
C ALA A 280 -19.61 -5.09 -11.94
N GLU A 281 -19.26 -4.17 -12.82
CA GLU A 281 -18.57 -4.43 -14.08
C GLU A 281 -17.19 -5.10 -13.84
N CYS A 282 -16.41 -4.60 -12.87
CA CYS A 282 -15.15 -5.23 -12.47
C CYS A 282 -15.35 -6.69 -12.06
N ARG A 283 -16.32 -6.99 -11.18
CA ARG A 283 -16.60 -8.37 -10.75
C ARG A 283 -17.03 -9.26 -11.91
N GLN A 284 -17.90 -8.77 -12.80
CA GLN A 284 -18.35 -9.52 -13.97
C GLN A 284 -17.20 -9.78 -14.95
N ALA A 285 -16.39 -8.76 -15.23
CA ALA A 285 -15.24 -8.90 -16.13
C ALA A 285 -14.23 -9.91 -15.59
N ILE A 286 -13.93 -9.89 -14.28
CA ILE A 286 -13.07 -10.88 -13.64
C ILE A 286 -13.69 -12.27 -13.77
N ALA A 287 -14.96 -12.47 -13.39
CA ALA A 287 -15.61 -13.80 -13.42
C ALA A 287 -15.69 -14.40 -14.84
N ARG A 288 -15.66 -13.58 -15.89
CA ARG A 288 -15.65 -14.00 -17.30
C ARG A 288 -14.25 -14.13 -17.88
N SER A 289 -13.20 -13.77 -17.14
CA SER A 289 -11.85 -13.82 -17.68
C SER A 289 -11.21 -15.21 -17.57
N ILE A 290 -10.31 -15.49 -18.51
CA ILE A 290 -9.41 -16.66 -18.49
C ILE A 290 -8.39 -16.47 -17.37
N ALA A 291 -7.81 -15.27 -17.31
CA ALA A 291 -6.87 -14.85 -16.28
C ALA A 291 -6.86 -13.31 -16.16
N VAL A 292 -6.50 -12.83 -14.98
CA VAL A 292 -6.16 -11.43 -14.77
C VAL A 292 -4.67 -11.25 -14.97
N VAL A 293 -4.28 -10.22 -15.75
CA VAL A 293 -2.87 -9.89 -16.04
C VAL A 293 -2.46 -8.68 -15.21
N ALA A 294 -1.47 -8.86 -14.33
CA ALA A 294 -0.96 -7.85 -13.40
C ALA A 294 0.56 -7.62 -13.60
N PRO A 295 0.98 -6.94 -14.69
CA PRO A 295 2.38 -6.88 -15.11
C PRO A 295 3.16 -5.72 -14.49
N SER A 296 2.85 -5.37 -13.22
CA SER A 296 3.41 -4.21 -12.54
C SER A 296 4.94 -4.17 -12.58
N THR A 297 5.50 -3.00 -12.88
CA THR A 297 6.95 -2.76 -12.94
C THR A 297 7.50 -2.19 -11.62
N TRP A 298 6.64 -1.89 -10.66
CA TRP A 298 7.02 -1.43 -9.33
C TRP A 298 6.82 -2.54 -8.29
N LEU A 299 7.42 -2.37 -7.11
CA LEU A 299 7.21 -3.30 -5.98
C LEU A 299 5.80 -3.09 -5.41
N GLU A 300 4.84 -3.87 -5.93
CA GLU A 300 3.47 -3.82 -5.40
C GLU A 300 3.49 -4.06 -3.89
N ALA A 301 2.80 -3.20 -3.16
CA ALA A 301 2.65 -3.36 -1.72
C ALA A 301 1.65 -4.48 -1.38
N PHE A 302 0.64 -4.72 -2.26
CA PHE A 302 -0.29 -5.85 -2.12
C PHE A 302 -0.73 -6.40 -3.48
N GLY A 303 -1.65 -5.75 -4.18
CA GLY A 303 -2.19 -6.23 -5.46
C GLY A 303 -3.62 -6.74 -5.33
N LEU A 304 -4.53 -5.85 -4.94
CA LEU A 304 -5.96 -6.18 -4.73
C LEU A 304 -6.58 -6.92 -5.92
N VAL A 305 -6.24 -6.54 -7.15
CA VAL A 305 -6.81 -7.15 -8.36
C VAL A 305 -6.50 -8.64 -8.49
N VAL A 306 -5.32 -9.07 -8.00
CA VAL A 306 -4.95 -10.50 -7.96
C VAL A 306 -5.82 -11.24 -6.95
N VAL A 307 -6.05 -10.65 -5.78
CA VAL A 307 -6.92 -11.25 -4.74
C VAL A 307 -8.39 -11.23 -5.17
N GLU A 308 -8.84 -10.19 -5.90
CA GLU A 308 -10.17 -10.15 -6.51
C GLU A 308 -10.36 -11.27 -7.55
N ALA A 309 -9.33 -11.55 -8.35
CA ALA A 309 -9.32 -12.68 -9.28
C ALA A 309 -9.39 -14.02 -8.52
N MET A 310 -8.56 -14.20 -7.50
CA MET A 310 -8.58 -15.39 -6.65
C MET A 310 -9.95 -15.62 -6.01
N ALA A 311 -10.59 -14.55 -5.52
CA ALA A 311 -11.93 -14.61 -4.95
C ALA A 311 -12.99 -15.10 -5.96
N ALA A 312 -12.83 -14.80 -7.23
CA ALA A 312 -13.69 -15.26 -8.32
C ALA A 312 -13.29 -16.64 -8.88
N GLY A 313 -12.24 -17.28 -8.36
CA GLY A 313 -11.73 -18.54 -8.91
C GLY A 313 -11.01 -18.37 -10.25
N VAL A 314 -10.40 -17.21 -10.48
CA VAL A 314 -9.66 -16.85 -11.69
C VAL A 314 -8.18 -16.78 -11.35
N PRO A 315 -7.30 -17.48 -12.10
CA PRO A 315 -5.86 -17.35 -11.90
C PRO A 315 -5.33 -16.00 -12.39
N ALA A 316 -4.15 -15.63 -11.90
CA ALA A 316 -3.46 -14.42 -12.34
C ALA A 316 -2.16 -14.73 -13.08
N VAL A 317 -1.82 -13.88 -14.07
CA VAL A 317 -0.46 -13.76 -14.60
C VAL A 317 0.13 -12.48 -14.00
N ALA A 318 1.07 -12.61 -13.09
CA ALA A 318 1.58 -11.50 -12.32
C ALA A 318 3.12 -11.36 -12.42
N ALA A 319 3.63 -10.17 -12.11
CA ALA A 319 5.08 -9.94 -12.08
C ALA A 319 5.73 -10.63 -10.88
N GLY A 320 6.83 -11.36 -11.09
CA GLY A 320 7.53 -12.15 -10.07
C GLY A 320 8.32 -11.30 -9.07
N HIS A 321 7.71 -10.26 -8.49
CA HIS A 321 8.30 -9.42 -7.46
C HIS A 321 7.26 -8.76 -6.54
N GLY A 322 7.73 -8.09 -5.47
CA GLY A 322 6.85 -7.42 -4.50
C GLY A 322 5.90 -8.40 -3.83
N ALA A 323 4.67 -7.97 -3.55
CA ALA A 323 3.67 -8.82 -2.93
C ALA A 323 3.16 -9.96 -3.82
N PHE A 324 3.31 -9.87 -5.14
CA PHE A 324 2.79 -10.90 -6.03
C PHE A 324 3.40 -12.28 -5.81
N VAL A 325 4.67 -12.36 -5.38
CA VAL A 325 5.35 -13.64 -5.11
C VAL A 325 4.80 -14.38 -3.90
N GLU A 326 4.08 -13.69 -3.01
CA GLU A 326 3.38 -14.32 -1.90
C GLU A 326 1.89 -14.55 -2.21
N LEU A 327 1.29 -13.79 -3.11
CA LEU A 327 -0.09 -13.97 -3.53
C LEU A 327 -0.22 -15.15 -4.49
N VAL A 328 0.66 -15.22 -5.51
CA VAL A 328 0.61 -16.21 -6.57
C VAL A 328 1.66 -17.31 -6.34
N GLU A 329 1.22 -18.53 -6.20
CA GLU A 329 2.06 -19.72 -6.25
C GLU A 329 2.22 -20.13 -7.71
N ASP A 330 3.45 -19.94 -8.24
CA ASP A 330 3.74 -20.14 -9.66
C ASP A 330 3.40 -21.55 -10.14
N GLY A 331 2.61 -21.64 -11.19
CA GLY A 331 2.10 -22.91 -11.74
C GLY A 331 1.02 -23.61 -10.91
N ALA A 332 0.66 -23.09 -9.73
CA ALA A 332 -0.37 -23.67 -8.86
C ALA A 332 -1.63 -22.80 -8.73
N THR A 333 -1.48 -21.48 -8.49
CA THR A 333 -2.62 -20.55 -8.38
C THR A 333 -2.62 -19.48 -9.46
N GLY A 334 -1.63 -19.49 -10.35
CA GLY A 334 -1.40 -18.56 -11.43
C GLY A 334 0.00 -18.73 -11.99
N LEU A 335 0.47 -17.76 -12.75
CA LEU A 335 1.82 -17.75 -13.33
C LEU A 335 2.56 -16.47 -12.97
N LEU A 336 3.87 -16.58 -12.71
CA LEU A 336 4.76 -15.47 -12.46
C LEU A 336 5.70 -15.25 -13.65
N HIS A 337 5.64 -14.05 -14.26
CA HIS A 337 6.59 -13.67 -15.30
C HIS A 337 7.79 -12.91 -14.71
N ARG A 338 8.94 -12.93 -15.41
CA ARG A 338 10.10 -12.13 -15.03
C ARG A 338 9.79 -10.64 -15.16
N PRO A 339 10.00 -9.84 -14.07
CA PRO A 339 9.65 -8.42 -14.07
C PRO A 339 10.36 -7.63 -15.18
N GLY A 340 9.60 -6.83 -15.93
CA GLY A 340 10.11 -5.98 -16.99
C GLY A 340 10.46 -6.69 -18.30
N GLU A 341 10.22 -8.00 -18.42
CA GLU A 341 10.49 -8.77 -19.63
C GLU A 341 9.17 -9.10 -20.37
N SER A 342 8.94 -8.46 -21.53
CA SER A 342 7.76 -8.68 -22.38
C SER A 342 7.65 -10.11 -22.87
N ALA A 343 8.75 -10.69 -23.33
CA ALA A 343 8.80 -12.07 -23.81
C ALA A 343 8.42 -13.09 -22.70
N SER A 344 8.83 -12.85 -21.45
CA SER A 344 8.42 -13.70 -20.31
C SER A 344 6.92 -13.56 -20.03
N LEU A 345 6.37 -12.34 -20.09
CA LEU A 345 4.93 -12.09 -19.95
C LEU A 345 4.15 -12.75 -21.09
N ALA A 346 4.58 -12.59 -22.33
CA ALA A 346 3.97 -13.21 -23.50
C ALA A 346 3.94 -14.75 -23.39
N SER A 347 5.04 -15.36 -22.91
CA SER A 347 5.11 -16.81 -22.67
C SER A 347 4.08 -17.27 -21.64
N CYS A 348 3.94 -16.55 -20.51
CA CYS A 348 2.94 -16.85 -19.50
C CYS A 348 1.50 -16.70 -20.03
N ILE A 349 1.23 -15.64 -20.81
CA ILE A 349 -0.07 -15.39 -21.44
C ILE A 349 -0.41 -16.52 -22.42
N ARG A 350 0.53 -16.92 -23.29
CA ARG A 350 0.33 -18.04 -24.23
C ARG A 350 0.01 -19.33 -23.49
N ARG A 351 0.76 -19.65 -22.47
CA ARG A 351 0.57 -20.86 -21.67
C ARG A 351 -0.79 -20.89 -20.98
N ILE A 352 -1.19 -19.81 -20.30
CA ILE A 352 -2.45 -19.77 -19.56
C ILE A 352 -3.68 -19.77 -20.46
N ALA A 353 -3.57 -19.28 -21.68
CA ALA A 353 -4.63 -19.31 -22.68
C ALA A 353 -4.78 -20.69 -23.35
N ALA A 354 -3.67 -21.39 -23.57
CA ALA A 354 -3.66 -22.68 -24.26
C ALA A 354 -4.07 -23.86 -23.35
N GLU A 355 -3.68 -23.84 -22.07
CA GLU A 355 -3.84 -24.95 -21.13
C GLU A 355 -5.15 -24.81 -20.31
N GLN A 356 -6.32 -24.99 -20.95
CA GLN A 356 -7.63 -24.71 -20.31
C GLN A 356 -7.91 -25.52 -19.04
N ASP A 357 -7.58 -26.80 -19.00
CA ASP A 357 -7.79 -27.66 -17.83
C ASP A 357 -6.88 -27.21 -16.68
N ARG A 358 -5.61 -26.97 -16.99
CA ARG A 358 -4.65 -26.46 -16.01
C ARG A 358 -5.04 -25.08 -15.48
N ASN A 359 -5.55 -24.22 -16.35
CA ASN A 359 -6.09 -22.92 -15.97
C ASN A 359 -7.26 -23.05 -14.98
N ARG A 360 -8.16 -24.02 -15.21
CA ARG A 360 -9.29 -24.29 -14.30
C ARG A 360 -8.79 -24.78 -12.93
N GLU A 361 -7.81 -25.68 -12.90
CA GLU A 361 -7.18 -26.16 -11.66
C GLU A 361 -6.52 -25.01 -10.87
N MET A 362 -5.76 -24.17 -11.56
CA MET A 362 -5.14 -22.97 -10.98
C MET A 362 -6.19 -22.01 -10.39
N GLY A 363 -7.29 -21.79 -11.09
CA GLY A 363 -8.40 -20.96 -10.59
C GLY A 363 -9.05 -21.52 -9.32
N GLN A 364 -9.29 -22.83 -9.27
CA GLN A 364 -9.80 -23.48 -8.07
C GLN A 364 -8.82 -23.42 -6.89
N ALA A 365 -7.53 -23.59 -7.14
CA ALA A 365 -6.49 -23.44 -6.13
C ALA A 365 -6.39 -22.00 -5.64
N ALA A 366 -6.48 -21.02 -6.55
CA ALA A 366 -6.52 -19.61 -6.23
C ALA A 366 -7.72 -19.26 -5.32
N ARG A 367 -8.92 -19.81 -5.60
CA ARG A 367 -10.11 -19.65 -4.76
C ARG A 367 -9.89 -20.20 -3.35
N ARG A 368 -9.38 -21.42 -3.21
CA ARG A 368 -9.06 -22.00 -1.89
C ARG A 368 -8.07 -21.13 -1.12
N ARG A 369 -7.03 -20.59 -1.78
CA ARG A 369 -6.07 -19.70 -1.15
C ARG A 369 -6.70 -18.38 -0.68
N TYR A 370 -7.63 -17.80 -1.47
CA TYR A 370 -8.42 -16.65 -1.06
C TYR A 370 -9.22 -16.94 0.23
N GLU A 371 -9.94 -18.05 0.27
CA GLU A 371 -10.75 -18.43 1.43
C GLU A 371 -9.92 -18.59 2.70
N GLN A 372 -8.71 -19.12 2.58
CA GLN A 372 -7.81 -19.38 3.70
C GLN A 372 -7.08 -18.11 4.21
N HIS A 373 -6.82 -17.13 3.35
CA HIS A 373 -5.89 -16.03 3.70
C HIS A 373 -6.43 -14.62 3.47
N PHE A 374 -7.41 -14.43 2.58
CA PHE A 374 -7.81 -13.11 2.10
C PHE A 374 -9.30 -12.82 2.19
N SER A 375 -10.07 -13.72 2.81
CA SER A 375 -11.51 -13.53 3.03
C SER A 375 -11.77 -12.50 4.13
N PRO A 376 -12.98 -11.88 4.16
CA PRO A 376 -13.36 -10.94 5.22
C PRO A 376 -13.26 -11.54 6.63
N ALA A 377 -13.61 -12.82 6.81
CA ALA A 377 -13.54 -13.49 8.10
C ALA A 377 -12.10 -13.54 8.65
N VAL A 378 -11.14 -13.96 7.80
CA VAL A 378 -9.71 -14.00 8.16
C VAL A 378 -9.17 -12.59 8.43
N GLY A 379 -9.56 -11.61 7.59
CA GLY A 379 -9.16 -10.23 7.75
C GLY A 379 -9.65 -9.60 9.07
N LEU A 380 -10.90 -9.88 9.43
CA LEU A 380 -11.51 -9.41 10.68
C LEU A 380 -10.84 -10.02 11.92
N GLU A 381 -10.67 -11.34 11.92
CA GLU A 381 -10.03 -12.05 13.03
C GLU A 381 -8.64 -11.47 13.31
N ARG A 382 -7.83 -11.33 12.27
CA ARG A 382 -6.48 -10.78 12.39
C ARG A 382 -6.49 -9.31 12.84
N LEU A 383 -7.38 -8.50 12.33
CA LEU A 383 -7.49 -7.09 12.70
C LEU A 383 -7.88 -6.91 14.17
N VAL A 384 -8.86 -7.68 14.65
CA VAL A 384 -9.33 -7.66 16.03
C VAL A 384 -8.26 -8.17 17.01
N GLU A 385 -7.52 -9.23 16.64
CA GLU A 385 -6.39 -9.74 17.42
C GLU A 385 -5.31 -8.68 17.62
N GLU A 386 -4.93 -7.98 16.55
CA GLU A 386 -3.90 -6.93 16.60
C GLU A 386 -4.37 -5.70 17.39
N TYR A 387 -5.66 -5.35 17.34
CA TYR A 387 -6.21 -4.30 18.20
C TYR A 387 -6.12 -4.68 19.67
N ARG A 388 -6.50 -5.90 20.04
CA ARG A 388 -6.38 -6.39 21.43
C ARG A 388 -4.94 -6.35 21.91
N THR A 389 -3.99 -6.76 21.07
CA THR A 389 -2.56 -6.73 21.36
C THR A 389 -2.08 -5.29 21.62
N ALA A 390 -2.48 -4.33 20.79
CA ALA A 390 -2.11 -2.93 20.93
C ALA A 390 -2.70 -2.29 22.22
N ILE A 391 -3.96 -2.62 22.55
CA ILE A 391 -4.64 -2.14 23.75
C ILE A 391 -3.95 -2.70 25.01
N ALA A 392 -3.68 -4.02 25.06
CA ALA A 392 -3.04 -4.68 26.18
C ALA A 392 -1.60 -4.20 26.42
N GLY A 393 -0.83 -3.98 25.35
CA GLY A 393 0.55 -3.49 25.43
C GLY A 393 0.66 -2.12 26.13
N ARG A 394 -0.34 -1.26 25.98
CA ARG A 394 -0.36 0.05 26.64
C ARG A 394 -0.81 -0.01 28.08
N SER A 395 -1.71 -0.93 28.41
CA SER A 395 -2.20 -1.12 29.78
C SER A 395 -1.13 -1.68 30.73
N GLY A 396 -0.16 -2.46 30.20
CA GLY A 396 0.97 -3.02 30.96
C GLY A 396 2.17 -2.08 31.14
N GLY A 397 2.23 -0.97 30.40
CA GLY A 397 3.36 -0.02 30.43
C GLY A 397 3.22 1.15 31.43
N GLY A 398 2.16 1.16 32.24
CA GLY A 398 1.82 2.29 33.14
C GLY A 398 2.66 2.45 34.40
N ASP A 399 3.59 1.53 34.71
CA ASP A 399 4.33 1.52 35.99
C ASP A 399 5.86 1.66 35.88
N SER A 400 6.40 2.11 34.77
CA SER A 400 7.82 2.45 34.70
C SER A 400 8.03 3.96 34.83
N PRO A 401 8.61 4.46 35.94
CA PRO A 401 8.93 5.88 36.05
C PRO A 401 9.97 6.28 34.98
N PRO A 402 9.95 7.53 34.52
CA PRO A 402 10.92 8.00 33.54
C PRO A 402 12.34 7.87 34.11
N PRO A 403 13.37 7.55 33.29
CA PRO A 403 14.72 7.48 33.78
C PRO A 403 15.13 8.82 34.36
N THR A 404 15.34 8.84 35.68
CA THR A 404 15.89 9.99 36.39
C THR A 404 17.28 10.28 35.86
N GLY A 405 17.44 11.41 35.21
CA GLY A 405 18.72 11.94 34.79
C GLY A 405 19.65 12.08 35.99
N ASN A 406 20.62 11.22 36.13
CA ASN A 406 21.69 11.40 37.08
C ASN A 406 22.68 12.43 36.56
N GLY A 407 22.52 13.64 37.06
CA GLY A 407 23.54 14.67 37.01
C GLY A 407 24.77 14.19 37.79
N ASN A 408 25.88 14.07 37.14
CA ASN A 408 27.18 13.98 37.81
C ASN A 408 27.93 15.29 37.57
N ALA A 409 27.82 16.17 38.55
CA ALA A 409 28.64 17.38 38.67
C ALA A 409 29.85 17.05 39.55
N GLY A 410 31.03 17.24 39.00
CA GLY A 410 32.15 17.79 39.73
C GLY A 410 33.05 16.82 40.50
N SER A 411 34.25 16.64 40.04
CA SER A 411 35.42 16.95 40.88
C SER A 411 36.72 17.03 40.04
N ARG A 412 37.17 18.27 39.87
CA ARG A 412 38.59 18.54 39.51
C ARG A 412 39.47 18.18 40.68
N ARG A 413 40.50 17.40 40.51
CA ARG A 413 41.83 17.66 41.14
C ARG A 413 42.93 17.07 40.24
N GLY A 414 43.86 17.96 39.93
CA GLY A 414 45.03 17.67 39.16
C GLY A 414 46.12 16.98 40.00
N THR A 415 46.98 16.27 39.32
CA THR A 415 48.38 16.12 39.71
C THR A 415 49.26 16.12 38.48
N ARG A 416 50.25 16.98 38.55
CA ARG A 416 51.39 17.20 37.65
C ARG A 416 52.50 16.19 38.00
N ALA A 417 53.18 15.67 37.05
CA ALA A 417 54.62 15.31 37.00
C ALA A 417 54.80 14.14 36.02
N SER A 418 55.77 13.93 35.20
CA SER A 418 56.98 14.68 34.84
C SER A 418 57.56 13.89 33.62
N ARG A 419 58.35 14.63 32.86
CA ARG A 419 59.15 14.15 31.72
C ARG A 419 59.89 12.86 31.99
N ASP A 420 59.99 11.98 30.96
CA ASP A 420 61.37 11.60 30.58
C ASP A 420 61.48 11.20 29.10
N ARG A 421 62.65 11.48 28.55
CA ARG A 421 63.10 11.32 27.16
C ARG A 421 63.71 9.96 27.01
N GLY A 422 63.72 9.38 25.81
CA GLY A 422 64.69 8.36 25.43
C GLY A 422 64.33 7.60 24.17
N SER A 423 64.84 8.12 23.08
CA SER A 423 65.49 7.50 21.91
C SER A 423 65.51 5.94 21.81
N LYS A 424 64.97 5.41 20.77
CA LYS A 424 65.74 4.86 19.63
C LYS A 424 64.80 4.61 18.46
#